data_5db8def8ff0f9b7bd6e70f0e3e869102
#
_entry.id   5db8def8ff0f9b7bd6e70f0e3e869102
#
_cell.length_a   1.000
_cell.length_b   1.000
_cell.length_c   1.000
_cell.angle_alpha   90.00
_cell.angle_beta   90.00
_cell.angle_gamma   90.00
#
_symmetry.space_group_name_H-M   'P 1'
#
loop_
_entity.id
_entity.type
_entity.pdbx_description
1 polymer ?
#
loop_
_entity_poly.entity_id
_entity_poly.type
_entity_poly.pdbx_seq_one_letter_code
_entity_poly.pdbx_strand_id
1 'polypeptide(L)'
;IVMLKNPIKSIYSRYYVFRNEGLESSSFEDVIKMEMERIKIGDERNELRVNNPDFDDRVNFNYLRHCNYAEKLKTWLKEFKKEQILILTNDEFNADIDKTLKQTFEFLDLPNYTIKNKYKHNVGKYPKMQESTKKLLVDYFRPHNQELYKLIGKELDWDK
;
A
#
# COMPACT_ATOMS: atom_id res chain seq x y z
N ILE A 1 9.76 10.71 4.49
CA ILE A 1 8.95 10.73 3.26
C ILE A 1 8.17 9.43 3.16
N VAL A 2 6.87 9.50 2.86
CA VAL A 2 5.98 8.35 2.70
C VAL A 2 5.39 8.39 1.29
N MET A 3 5.60 7.30 0.53
CA MET A 3 5.01 7.14 -0.80
C MET A 3 3.81 6.18 -0.69
N LEU A 4 2.61 6.71 -0.87
CA LEU A 4 1.37 5.94 -0.83
C LEU A 4 0.99 5.47 -2.24
N LYS A 5 0.36 4.31 -2.32
CA LYS A 5 -0.20 3.75 -3.56
C LYS A 5 -1.63 3.32 -3.28
N ASN A 6 -2.54 3.44 -4.28
CA ASN A 6 -3.89 2.88 -4.14
C ASN A 6 -3.82 1.47 -3.53
N PRO A 7 -4.50 1.21 -2.40
CA PRO A 7 -4.40 -0.07 -1.67
C PRO A 7 -4.65 -1.28 -2.55
N ILE A 8 -5.69 -1.22 -3.39
CA ILE A 8 -6.08 -2.33 -4.27
C ILE A 8 -5.00 -2.61 -5.32
N LYS A 9 -4.46 -1.56 -5.94
CA LYS A 9 -3.34 -1.69 -6.89
C LYS A 9 -2.08 -2.21 -6.18
N SER A 10 -1.87 -1.83 -4.92
CA SER A 10 -0.71 -2.24 -4.12
C SER A 10 -0.75 -3.72 -3.79
N ILE A 11 -1.86 -4.20 -3.23
CA ILE A 11 -2.00 -5.62 -2.86
C ILE A 11 -1.98 -6.53 -4.09
N TYR A 12 -2.63 -6.12 -5.19
CA TYR A 12 -2.62 -6.90 -6.43
C TYR A 12 -1.23 -7.03 -7.01
N SER A 13 -0.47 -5.93 -7.02
CA SER A 13 0.94 -5.93 -7.45
C SER A 13 1.79 -6.84 -6.56
N ARG A 14 1.62 -6.77 -5.23
CA ARG A 14 2.35 -7.60 -4.26
C ARG A 14 2.04 -9.09 -4.42
N TYR A 15 0.76 -9.43 -4.63
CA TYR A 15 0.36 -10.81 -4.91
C TYR A 15 1.12 -11.38 -6.11
N TYR A 16 1.21 -10.64 -7.22
CA TYR A 16 1.92 -11.12 -8.41
C TYR A 16 3.43 -11.20 -8.23
N VAL A 17 4.04 -10.37 -7.38
CA VAL A 17 5.45 -10.56 -7.01
C VAL A 17 5.61 -11.93 -6.34
N PHE A 18 4.83 -12.24 -5.32
CA PHE A 18 4.93 -13.53 -4.62
C PHE A 18 4.54 -14.71 -5.50
N ARG A 19 3.54 -14.53 -6.37
CA ARG A 19 3.14 -15.56 -7.34
C ARG A 19 4.27 -15.91 -8.32
N ASN A 20 4.94 -14.89 -8.84
CA ASN A 20 6.06 -15.05 -9.78
C ASN A 20 7.31 -15.65 -9.12
N GLU A 21 7.51 -15.38 -7.84
CA GLU A 21 8.58 -15.97 -7.04
C GLU A 21 8.27 -17.40 -6.56
N GLY A 22 7.09 -17.93 -6.89
CA GLY A 22 6.65 -19.27 -6.46
C GLY A 22 6.28 -19.37 -4.97
N LEU A 23 6.17 -18.24 -4.28
CA LEU A 23 5.83 -18.16 -2.85
C LEU A 23 4.31 -18.20 -2.60
N GLU A 24 3.50 -17.93 -3.64
CA GLU A 24 2.05 -17.95 -3.58
C GLU A 24 1.50 -18.93 -4.62
N SER A 25 0.75 -19.94 -4.17
CA SER A 25 0.13 -20.96 -5.02
C SER A 25 -1.38 -20.77 -5.21
N SER A 26 -2.04 -20.06 -4.29
CA SER A 26 -3.48 -19.84 -4.31
C SER A 26 -3.89 -18.77 -5.32
N SER A 27 -5.17 -18.73 -5.71
CA SER A 27 -5.69 -17.63 -6.52
C SER A 27 -5.76 -16.33 -5.69
N PHE A 28 -5.74 -15.18 -6.36
CA PHE A 28 -5.87 -13.89 -5.68
C PHE A 28 -7.17 -13.80 -4.90
N GLU A 29 -8.25 -14.28 -5.49
CA GLU A 29 -9.59 -14.31 -4.91
C GLU A 29 -9.63 -15.13 -3.62
N ASP A 30 -9.02 -16.31 -3.62
CA ASP A 30 -8.95 -17.19 -2.44
C ASP A 30 -8.13 -16.57 -1.32
N VAL A 31 -6.99 -15.96 -1.67
CA VAL A 31 -6.13 -15.26 -0.72
C VAL A 31 -6.89 -14.13 -0.03
N ILE A 32 -7.59 -13.28 -0.79
CA ILE A 32 -8.36 -12.17 -0.23
C ILE A 32 -9.51 -12.68 0.66
N LYS A 33 -10.22 -13.71 0.20
CA LYS A 33 -11.30 -14.32 0.98
C LYS A 33 -10.81 -14.88 2.31
N MET A 34 -9.72 -15.65 2.29
CA MET A 34 -9.12 -16.22 3.49
C MET A 34 -8.64 -15.14 4.47
N GLU A 35 -8.06 -14.06 3.97
CA GLU A 35 -7.61 -12.96 4.83
C GLU A 35 -8.79 -12.22 5.46
N MET A 36 -9.86 -11.96 4.70
CA MET A 36 -11.08 -11.35 5.23
C MET A 36 -11.76 -12.21 6.30
N GLU A 37 -11.79 -13.53 6.11
CA GLU A 37 -12.33 -14.45 7.10
C GLU A 37 -11.51 -14.41 8.40
N ARG A 38 -10.19 -14.39 8.31
CA ARG A 38 -9.31 -14.26 9.48
C ARG A 38 -9.52 -12.94 10.22
N ILE A 39 -9.64 -11.84 9.49
CA ILE A 39 -9.92 -10.53 10.10
C ILE A 39 -11.25 -10.56 10.86
N LYS A 40 -12.29 -11.17 10.32
CA LYS A 40 -13.61 -11.28 10.97
C LYS A 40 -13.59 -12.05 12.29
N ILE A 41 -12.79 -13.11 12.38
CA ILE A 41 -12.68 -13.92 13.61
C ILE A 41 -11.66 -13.37 14.61
N GLY A 42 -11.10 -12.19 14.33
CA GLY A 42 -10.08 -11.59 15.21
C GLY A 42 -8.77 -12.40 15.27
N ASP A 43 -8.51 -13.21 14.24
CA ASP A 43 -7.27 -13.97 14.14
C ASP A 43 -6.08 -13.02 13.91
N GLU A 44 -5.62 -12.47 15.01
CA GLU A 44 -4.42 -11.65 15.07
C GLU A 44 -3.17 -12.53 15.07
N ARG A 45 -2.92 -13.27 14.00
CA ARG A 45 -1.72 -14.11 13.85
C ARG A 45 -0.39 -13.38 14.00
N ASN A 46 -0.40 -12.14 14.41
CA ASN A 46 0.81 -11.48 14.89
C ASN A 46 1.39 -12.15 16.13
N GLU A 47 0.57 -12.78 16.98
CA GLU A 47 1.07 -13.51 18.15
C GLU A 47 1.72 -14.85 17.78
N LEU A 48 1.28 -15.50 16.70
CA LEU A 48 1.90 -16.74 16.21
C LEU A 48 3.27 -16.49 15.53
N ARG A 49 3.55 -15.27 15.11
CA ARG A 49 4.83 -14.89 14.50
C ARG A 49 6.00 -14.97 15.48
N VAL A 50 5.75 -14.62 16.73
CA VAL A 50 6.83 -14.51 17.74
C VAL A 50 7.36 -15.89 18.15
N ASN A 51 6.59 -16.95 17.93
CA ASN A 51 6.89 -18.28 18.47
C ASN A 51 7.22 -19.35 17.39
N ASN A 52 7.22 -19.00 16.11
CA ASN A 52 7.58 -19.95 15.04
C ASN A 52 8.73 -19.41 14.16
N PRO A 53 9.98 -19.88 14.38
CA PRO A 53 11.14 -19.44 13.61
C PRO A 53 11.09 -19.83 12.11
N ASP A 54 10.29 -20.83 11.75
CA ASP A 54 10.11 -21.27 10.35
C ASP A 54 9.05 -20.47 9.60
N PHE A 55 8.49 -19.46 10.27
CA PHE A 55 7.42 -18.65 9.73
C PHE A 55 7.99 -17.53 8.85
N ASP A 56 8.00 -17.73 7.55
CA ASP A 56 8.41 -16.71 6.60
C ASP A 56 7.36 -15.59 6.52
N ASP A 57 7.72 -14.40 7.00
CA ASP A 57 6.90 -13.19 6.93
C ASP A 57 6.44 -12.84 5.49
N ARG A 58 7.17 -13.33 4.48
CA ARG A 58 6.84 -13.16 3.06
C ARG A 58 5.62 -13.98 2.63
N VAL A 59 5.38 -15.11 3.28
CA VAL A 59 4.28 -16.05 2.97
C VAL A 59 3.02 -15.75 3.75
N ASN A 60 3.07 -14.84 4.72
CA ASN A 60 1.91 -14.47 5.49
C ASN A 60 1.10 -13.37 4.82
N PHE A 61 0.05 -13.80 4.28
CA PHE A 61 -1.09 -13.14 3.67
C PHE A 61 -1.67 -11.98 4.50
N ASN A 62 -0.91 -10.92 4.69
CA ASN A 62 -1.36 -9.67 5.30
C ASN A 62 -1.48 -8.58 4.22
N TYR A 63 -2.04 -8.92 3.08
CA TYR A 63 -2.22 -7.98 1.96
C TYR A 63 -3.08 -6.80 2.37
N LEU A 64 -4.24 -7.07 2.99
CA LEU A 64 -5.20 -6.05 3.41
C LEU A 64 -4.63 -5.19 4.55
N ARG A 65 -4.13 -5.84 5.60
CA ARG A 65 -3.55 -5.13 6.75
C ARG A 65 -2.31 -4.33 6.38
N HIS A 66 -1.52 -4.83 5.42
CA HIS A 66 -0.34 -4.10 4.95
C HIS A 66 -0.71 -2.75 4.35
N CYS A 67 -1.88 -2.63 3.73
CA CYS A 67 -2.36 -1.42 3.08
C CYS A 67 -3.30 -0.56 3.94
N ASN A 68 -3.47 -0.87 5.24
CA ASN A 68 -4.14 0.03 6.18
C ASN A 68 -3.16 1.17 6.56
N TYR A 69 -3.08 2.17 5.70
CA TYR A 69 -2.14 3.27 5.85
C TYR A 69 -2.51 4.22 7.00
N ALA A 70 -3.81 4.38 7.29
CA ALA A 70 -4.28 5.27 8.35
C ALA A 70 -3.72 4.85 9.72
N GLU A 71 -3.80 3.56 10.04
CA GLU A 71 -3.28 3.00 11.30
C GLU A 71 -1.77 3.24 11.45
N LYS A 72 -1.03 2.96 10.38
CA LYS A 72 0.43 3.16 10.37
C LYS A 72 0.80 4.63 10.50
N LEU A 73 0.11 5.50 9.77
CA LEU A 73 0.37 6.94 9.82
C LEU A 73 0.04 7.52 11.19
N LYS A 74 -1.02 7.08 11.86
CA LYS A 74 -1.33 7.46 13.24
C LYS A 74 -0.18 7.13 14.20
N THR A 75 0.46 5.97 14.03
CA THR A 75 1.61 5.59 14.86
C THR A 75 2.78 6.56 14.65
N TRP A 76 3.07 6.93 13.40
CA TRP A 76 4.12 7.90 13.10
C TRP A 76 3.79 9.30 13.62
N LEU A 77 2.52 9.74 13.53
CA LEU A 77 2.08 11.05 13.98
C LEU A 77 2.07 11.20 15.53
N LYS A 78 2.23 10.12 16.28
CA LYS A 78 2.48 10.19 17.74
C LYS A 78 3.91 10.63 18.05
N GLU A 79 4.86 10.29 17.19
CA GLU A 79 6.29 10.52 17.40
C GLU A 79 6.82 11.75 16.63
N PHE A 80 6.20 12.07 15.48
CA PHE A 80 6.64 13.13 14.58
C PHE A 80 5.52 14.13 14.33
N LYS A 81 5.88 15.41 14.27
CA LYS A 81 4.95 16.45 13.83
C LYS A 81 4.58 16.26 12.36
N LYS A 82 3.37 16.66 11.98
CA LYS A 82 2.86 16.52 10.62
C LYS A 82 3.79 17.15 9.57
N GLU A 83 4.40 18.27 9.90
CA GLU A 83 5.34 19.02 9.05
C GLU A 83 6.65 18.26 8.79
N GLN A 84 6.96 17.27 9.60
CA GLN A 84 8.15 16.40 9.43
C GLN A 84 7.87 15.18 8.54
N ILE A 85 6.65 15.02 8.06
CA ILE A 85 6.24 13.88 7.24
C ILE A 85 5.73 14.37 5.89
N LEU A 86 6.53 14.20 4.84
CA LEU A 86 6.09 14.43 3.48
C LEU A 86 5.33 13.20 2.97
N ILE A 87 4.07 13.38 2.60
CA ILE A 87 3.22 12.33 2.04
C ILE A 87 3.03 12.59 0.55
N LEU A 88 3.43 11.63 -0.26
CA LEU A 88 3.33 11.63 -1.70
C LEU A 88 2.51 10.41 -2.15
N THR A 89 1.95 10.47 -3.33
CA THR A 89 1.25 9.32 -3.91
C THR A 89 1.95 8.83 -5.18
N ASN A 90 1.84 7.53 -5.43
CA ASN A 90 2.35 6.92 -6.65
C ASN A 90 1.62 7.47 -7.90
N ASP A 91 0.35 7.84 -7.77
CA ASP A 91 -0.43 8.42 -8.86
C ASP A 91 0.09 9.82 -9.21
N GLU A 92 0.40 10.69 -8.23
CA GLU A 92 1.04 12.00 -8.45
C GLU A 92 2.44 11.87 -9.04
N PHE A 93 3.24 10.97 -8.49
CA PHE A 93 4.58 10.69 -9.01
C PHE A 93 4.55 10.24 -10.47
N ASN A 94 3.60 9.37 -10.85
CA ASN A 94 3.46 8.94 -12.24
C ASN A 94 2.86 10.01 -13.17
N ALA A 95 2.05 10.91 -12.64
CA ALA A 95 1.47 12.01 -13.41
C ALA A 95 2.51 13.10 -13.72
N ASP A 96 3.33 13.46 -12.71
CA ASP A 96 4.35 14.49 -12.86
C ASP A 96 5.53 14.21 -11.91
N ILE A 97 6.54 13.54 -12.47
CA ILE A 97 7.77 13.18 -11.73
C ILE A 97 8.52 14.44 -11.28
N ASP A 98 8.64 15.46 -12.14
CA ASP A 98 9.44 16.65 -11.82
C ASP A 98 8.80 17.44 -10.68
N LYS A 99 7.48 17.59 -10.70
CA LYS A 99 6.74 18.24 -9.62
C LYS A 99 6.93 17.50 -8.31
N THR A 100 6.81 16.18 -8.31
CA THR A 100 6.95 15.36 -7.09
C THR A 100 8.39 15.40 -6.55
N LEU A 101 9.38 15.38 -7.43
CA LEU A 101 10.77 15.53 -7.03
C LEU A 101 11.07 16.92 -6.48
N LYS A 102 10.53 17.96 -7.10
CA LYS A 102 10.67 19.34 -6.61
C LYS A 102 10.13 19.44 -5.17
N GLN A 103 8.92 18.94 -4.90
CA GLN A 103 8.37 18.88 -3.55
C GLN A 103 9.26 18.11 -2.57
N THR A 104 9.87 17.03 -3.05
CA THR A 104 10.78 16.22 -2.24
C THR A 104 12.06 17.00 -1.89
N PHE A 105 12.67 17.69 -2.84
CA PHE A 105 13.88 18.48 -2.60
C PHE A 105 13.59 19.70 -1.70
N GLU A 106 12.47 20.37 -1.91
CA GLU A 106 12.02 21.47 -1.04
C GLU A 106 11.81 20.99 0.39
N PHE A 107 11.17 19.85 0.59
CA PHE A 107 10.97 19.25 1.91
C PHE A 107 12.28 18.89 2.61
N LEU A 108 13.30 18.48 1.87
CA LEU A 108 14.61 18.09 2.40
C LEU A 108 15.60 19.25 2.49
N ASP A 109 15.16 20.49 2.15
CA ASP A 109 16.04 21.66 2.05
C ASP A 109 17.24 21.44 1.14
N LEU A 110 17.00 20.77 0.00
CA LEU A 110 18.00 20.46 -1.00
C LEU A 110 17.81 21.29 -2.27
N PRO A 111 18.89 21.61 -2.99
CA PRO A 111 18.79 22.24 -4.30
C PRO A 111 17.96 21.39 -5.28
N ASN A 112 17.12 22.05 -6.08
CA ASN A 112 16.34 21.37 -7.11
C ASN A 112 17.24 20.70 -8.12
N TYR A 113 16.92 19.46 -8.45
CA TYR A 113 17.64 18.69 -9.46
C TYR A 113 16.67 18.07 -10.47
N THR A 114 16.96 18.17 -11.73
CA THR A 114 16.15 17.56 -12.80
C THR A 114 16.76 16.23 -13.23
N ILE A 115 15.99 15.15 -13.10
CA ILE A 115 16.41 13.83 -13.55
C ILE A 115 16.30 13.74 -15.06
N LYS A 116 17.42 13.46 -15.73
CA LYS A 116 17.47 13.35 -17.21
C LYS A 116 16.77 12.10 -17.73
N ASN A 117 16.91 10.97 -17.03
CA ASN A 117 16.38 9.67 -17.45
C ASN A 117 15.22 9.25 -16.54
N LYS A 118 14.00 9.21 -17.08
CA LYS A 118 12.76 8.89 -16.35
C LYS A 118 12.22 7.53 -16.78
N TYR A 119 13.06 6.51 -16.76
CA TYR A 119 12.62 5.15 -17.10
C TYR A 119 11.74 4.58 -15.99
N LYS A 120 10.61 3.97 -16.38
CA LYS A 120 9.79 3.19 -15.47
C LYS A 120 10.38 1.79 -15.32
N HIS A 121 10.86 1.47 -14.13
CA HIS A 121 11.32 0.14 -13.78
C HIS A 121 10.19 -0.65 -13.09
N ASN A 122 10.30 -1.97 -13.10
CA ASN A 122 9.38 -2.89 -12.41
C ASN A 122 7.91 -2.71 -12.79
N VAL A 123 7.64 -2.48 -14.07
CA VAL A 123 6.28 -2.41 -14.60
C VAL A 123 5.74 -3.83 -14.75
N GLY A 124 4.98 -4.29 -13.76
CA GLY A 124 4.32 -5.58 -13.82
C GLY A 124 3.18 -5.59 -14.85
N LYS A 125 3.10 -6.66 -15.65
CA LYS A 125 1.95 -6.94 -16.50
C LYS A 125 1.13 -8.03 -15.84
N TYR A 126 -0.07 -7.72 -15.39
CA TYR A 126 -0.95 -8.66 -14.70
C TYR A 126 -2.26 -8.81 -15.45
N PRO A 127 -2.93 -9.97 -15.36
CA PRO A 127 -4.32 -10.10 -15.80
C PRO A 127 -5.22 -9.04 -15.14
N LYS A 128 -6.35 -8.75 -15.77
CA LYS A 128 -7.32 -7.86 -15.15
C LYS A 128 -7.94 -8.55 -13.93
N MET A 129 -8.02 -7.84 -12.81
CA MET A 129 -8.70 -8.31 -11.60
C MET A 129 -10.19 -8.55 -11.87
N GLN A 130 -10.79 -9.56 -11.25
CA GLN A 130 -12.23 -9.79 -11.33
C GLN A 130 -12.99 -8.61 -10.72
N GLU A 131 -14.04 -8.16 -11.39
CA GLU A 131 -14.83 -6.98 -10.95
C GLU A 131 -15.49 -7.21 -9.58
N SER A 132 -15.91 -8.44 -9.28
CA SER A 132 -16.45 -8.81 -7.96
C SER A 132 -15.42 -8.61 -6.86
N THR A 133 -14.18 -9.05 -7.08
CA THR A 133 -13.08 -8.90 -6.12
C THR A 133 -12.67 -7.43 -5.99
N LYS A 134 -12.63 -6.70 -7.10
CA LYS A 134 -12.37 -5.26 -7.06
C LYS A 134 -13.41 -4.54 -6.21
N LYS A 135 -14.71 -4.80 -6.42
CA LYS A 135 -15.81 -4.19 -5.65
C LYS A 135 -15.68 -4.52 -4.17
N LEU A 136 -15.42 -5.78 -3.83
CA LEU A 136 -15.23 -6.23 -2.45
C LEU A 136 -14.09 -5.44 -1.77
N LEU A 137 -12.98 -5.25 -2.46
CA LEU A 137 -11.83 -4.51 -1.95
C LEU A 137 -12.09 -3.00 -1.83
N VAL A 138 -12.81 -2.40 -2.78
CA VAL A 138 -13.25 -1.00 -2.69
C VAL A 138 -14.10 -0.80 -1.43
N ASP A 139 -15.09 -1.67 -1.21
CA ASP A 139 -15.97 -1.57 -0.05
C ASP A 139 -15.21 -1.80 1.28
N TYR A 140 -14.24 -2.71 1.29
CA TYR A 140 -13.36 -2.95 2.44
C TYR A 140 -12.47 -1.74 2.75
N PHE A 141 -11.80 -1.16 1.74
CA PHE A 141 -10.85 -0.07 1.97
C PHE A 141 -11.50 1.29 2.15
N ARG A 142 -12.75 1.49 1.73
CA ARG A 142 -13.43 2.80 1.81
C ARG A 142 -13.35 3.45 3.20
N PRO A 143 -13.71 2.80 4.32
CA PRO A 143 -13.60 3.41 5.64
C PRO A 143 -12.14 3.72 6.02
N HIS A 144 -11.19 2.86 5.68
CA HIS A 144 -9.76 3.06 5.93
C HIS A 144 -9.18 4.22 5.10
N ASN A 145 -9.61 4.35 3.85
CA ASN A 145 -9.22 5.45 2.98
C ASN A 145 -9.79 6.78 3.48
N GLN A 146 -11.05 6.82 3.87
CA GLN A 146 -11.67 8.02 4.41
C GLN A 146 -10.97 8.50 5.70
N GLU A 147 -10.57 7.58 6.55
CA GLU A 147 -9.77 7.90 7.73
C GLU A 147 -8.38 8.45 7.34
N LEU A 148 -7.72 7.83 6.36
CA LEU A 148 -6.45 8.32 5.81
C LEU A 148 -6.61 9.73 5.25
N TYR A 149 -7.65 10.01 4.46
CA TYR A 149 -7.89 11.32 3.85
C TYR A 149 -8.04 12.42 4.89
N LYS A 150 -8.74 12.14 6.00
CA LYS A 150 -8.85 13.06 7.14
C LYS A 150 -7.48 13.35 7.76
N LEU A 151 -6.63 12.33 7.95
CA LEU A 151 -5.30 12.49 8.54
C LEU A 151 -4.38 13.32 7.66
N ILE A 152 -4.38 13.06 6.35
CA ILE A 152 -3.48 13.75 5.42
C ILE A 152 -4.04 15.12 4.98
N GLY A 153 -5.35 15.36 5.15
CA GLY A 153 -6.03 16.59 4.71
C GLY A 153 -6.22 16.65 3.20
N LYS A 154 -6.32 15.49 2.53
CA LYS A 154 -6.42 15.39 1.07
C LYS A 154 -7.24 14.17 0.68
N GLU A 155 -8.23 14.36 -0.18
CA GLU A 155 -8.95 13.26 -0.80
C GLU A 155 -8.15 12.67 -1.97
N LEU A 156 -8.18 11.33 -2.05
CA LEU A 156 -7.56 10.57 -3.13
C LEU A 156 -8.65 9.75 -3.83
N ASP A 157 -8.53 9.61 -5.15
CA ASP A 157 -9.54 8.94 -5.98
C ASP A 157 -9.39 7.38 -5.92
N TRP A 158 -9.41 6.81 -4.71
CA TRP A 158 -9.16 5.40 -4.49
C TRP A 158 -10.43 4.57 -4.20
N ASP A 159 -11.56 5.22 -4.02
CA ASP A 159 -12.84 4.60 -3.62
C ASP A 159 -13.78 4.32 -4.81
N LYS A 160 -13.22 4.31 -6.05
CA LYS A 160 -13.93 4.05 -7.31
C LYS A 160 -13.56 2.73 -7.96
#